data_4930e79c8c82ee4f55d0fd3fe13acf1e
#
_entry.id   4930e79c8c82ee4f55d0fd3fe13acf1e
#
_cell.length_a   1.000
_cell.length_b   1.000
_cell.length_c   1.000
_cell.angle_alpha   90.00
_cell.angle_beta   90.00
_cell.angle_gamma   90.00
#
_symmetry.space_group_name_H-M   'P 1'
#
loop_
_entity.id
_entity.type
_entity.pdbx_description
1 polymer ?
#
loop_
_entity_poly.entity_id
_entity_poly.type
_entity_poly.pdbx_seq_one_letter_code
_entity_poly.pdbx_strand_id
1 'polypeptide(L)'
;MSMRAPQLDWLRPGQGSGLRFVTAIGIVAVFLQVTLIPRFDIGPFAATPNLVVATVVAVAAFRGVVVGAIFGFTAGLLVELLSPGDTLGVLAIAYVAIGAWCGRFASGSEPIGRVTAVLLVVAAAALVPIWLGTVGLLRGEGPPVGYLLGHLVIPQIVLAPLMALPAWWAARRLLGAPREVEPWLVPT
;
A
#
# COMPACT_ATOMS: atom_id res chain seq x y z
N MET A 1 27.12 -17.77 31.22
CA MET A 1 26.01 -17.73 30.23
C MET A 1 25.45 -16.33 30.27
N SER A 2 25.98 -15.41 29.45
CA SER A 2 25.58 -14.00 29.44
C SER A 2 24.36 -13.87 28.48
N MET A 3 23.17 -13.73 29.03
CA MET A 3 21.97 -13.33 28.27
C MET A 3 22.16 -11.89 27.79
N ARG A 4 22.55 -11.71 26.54
CA ARG A 4 22.47 -10.40 25.90
C ARG A 4 21.00 -10.06 25.76
N ALA A 5 20.57 -9.02 26.45
CA ALA A 5 19.24 -8.45 26.28
C ALA A 5 19.00 -8.14 24.78
N PRO A 6 17.81 -8.40 24.23
CA PRO A 6 17.48 -8.04 22.87
C PRO A 6 17.70 -6.53 22.71
N GLN A 7 18.71 -6.18 21.92
CA GLN A 7 19.02 -4.80 21.60
C GLN A 7 17.82 -4.23 20.86
N LEU A 8 17.20 -3.21 21.44
CA LEU A 8 16.11 -2.45 20.86
C LEU A 8 16.65 -1.60 19.70
N ASP A 9 17.06 -2.26 18.62
CA ASP A 9 17.70 -1.65 17.45
C ASP A 9 16.82 -0.62 16.71
N TRP A 10 15.54 -0.57 17.05
CA TRP A 10 14.60 0.44 16.51
C TRP A 10 14.81 1.85 17.11
N LEU A 11 15.65 1.99 18.15
CA LEU A 11 16.00 3.27 18.76
C LEU A 11 17.29 3.89 18.21
N ARG A 12 17.94 3.31 17.20
CA ARG A 12 19.18 3.86 16.65
C ARG A 12 18.97 5.26 16.06
N PRO A 13 19.76 6.27 16.49
CA PRO A 13 19.74 7.61 15.87
C PRO A 13 20.24 7.48 14.41
N GLY A 14 19.37 7.72 13.44
CA GLY A 14 19.61 7.57 12.00
C GLY A 14 18.39 7.03 11.26
N GLN A 15 17.48 6.33 11.93
CA GLN A 15 16.21 5.89 11.35
C GLN A 15 15.15 7.01 11.25
N GLY A 16 15.35 8.12 11.96
CA GLY A 16 14.39 9.24 11.95
C GLY A 16 14.23 9.93 10.58
N SER A 17 15.26 9.92 9.75
CA SER A 17 15.18 10.46 8.39
C SER A 17 14.29 9.56 7.50
N GLY A 18 14.44 8.26 7.58
CA GLY A 18 13.62 7.33 6.79
C GLY A 18 12.14 7.38 7.13
N LEU A 19 11.76 7.55 8.40
CA LEU A 19 10.37 7.67 8.81
C LEU A 19 9.74 8.98 8.34
N ARG A 20 10.47 10.09 8.40
CA ARG A 20 10.02 11.38 7.86
C ARG A 20 9.72 11.31 6.36
N PHE A 21 10.57 10.63 5.58
CA PHE A 21 10.35 10.43 4.15
C PHE A 21 9.13 9.54 3.87
N VAL A 22 8.94 8.46 4.64
CA VAL A 22 7.75 7.60 4.53
C VAL A 22 6.49 8.41 4.79
N THR A 23 6.47 9.21 5.86
CA THR A 23 5.32 10.07 6.20
C THR A 23 5.07 11.11 5.12
N ALA A 24 6.11 11.78 4.61
CA ALA A 24 5.99 12.78 3.55
C ALA A 24 5.42 12.17 2.25
N ILE A 25 5.93 11.02 1.83
CA ILE A 25 5.40 10.30 0.65
C ILE A 25 3.92 9.97 0.84
N GLY A 26 3.54 9.49 2.03
CA GLY A 26 2.15 9.16 2.35
C GLY A 26 1.22 10.37 2.25
N ILE A 27 1.58 11.48 2.88
CA ILE A 27 0.79 12.70 2.85
C ILE A 27 0.64 13.20 1.41
N VAL A 28 1.73 13.26 0.64
CA VAL A 28 1.71 13.67 -0.77
C VAL A 28 0.83 12.74 -1.60
N ALA A 29 0.98 11.41 -1.44
CA ALA A 29 0.19 10.45 -2.19
C ALA A 29 -1.31 10.55 -1.89
N VAL A 30 -1.68 10.68 -0.60
CA VAL A 30 -3.09 10.85 -0.19
C VAL A 30 -3.63 12.17 -0.72
N PHE A 31 -2.88 13.27 -0.59
CA PHE A 31 -3.31 14.58 -1.10
C PHE A 31 -3.51 14.56 -2.62
N LEU A 32 -2.59 13.96 -3.38
CA LEU A 32 -2.71 13.79 -4.82
C LEU A 32 -3.91 12.90 -5.18
N GLN A 33 -4.13 11.81 -4.42
CA GLN A 33 -5.24 10.90 -4.63
C GLN A 33 -6.59 11.60 -4.46
N VAL A 34 -6.75 12.40 -3.42
CA VAL A 34 -8.03 13.03 -3.08
C VAL A 34 -8.28 14.30 -3.93
N THR A 35 -7.21 15.04 -4.28
CA THR A 35 -7.36 16.35 -4.93
C THR A 35 -7.28 16.28 -6.45
N LEU A 36 -6.34 15.51 -7.01
CA LEU A 36 -6.05 15.52 -8.45
C LEU A 36 -6.76 14.39 -9.19
N ILE A 37 -6.77 13.19 -8.62
CA ILE A 37 -7.25 12.00 -9.33
C ILE A 37 -8.75 12.06 -9.66
N PRO A 38 -9.66 12.58 -8.79
CA PRO A 38 -11.08 12.72 -9.13
C PRO A 38 -11.35 13.69 -10.29
N ARG A 39 -10.39 14.54 -10.64
CA ARG A 39 -10.51 15.46 -11.79
C ARG A 39 -10.19 14.80 -13.13
N PHE A 40 -9.53 13.65 -13.12
CA PHE A 40 -9.29 12.84 -14.30
C PHE A 40 -10.39 11.79 -14.43
N ASP A 41 -11.59 12.24 -14.81
CA ASP A 41 -12.72 11.36 -15.11
C ASP A 41 -12.41 10.66 -16.44
N ILE A 42 -11.89 9.44 -16.38
CA ILE A 42 -11.49 8.66 -17.55
C ILE A 42 -12.72 7.91 -18.10
N GLY A 43 -13.64 8.68 -18.68
CA GLY A 43 -14.74 8.14 -19.49
C GLY A 43 -15.78 7.34 -18.69
N PRO A 44 -16.46 6.35 -19.32
CA PRO A 44 -17.58 5.64 -18.74
C PRO A 44 -17.21 4.70 -17.58
N PHE A 45 -15.93 4.58 -17.28
CA PHE A 45 -15.42 3.76 -16.18
C PHE A 45 -15.20 4.63 -14.96
N ALA A 46 -16.01 4.44 -13.92
CA ALA A 46 -15.91 5.14 -12.63
C ALA A 46 -14.63 4.78 -11.84
N ALA A 47 -13.60 4.24 -12.49
CA ALA A 47 -12.39 3.77 -11.85
C ALA A 47 -11.30 4.83 -11.92
N THR A 48 -10.88 5.30 -10.77
CA THR A 48 -9.73 6.19 -10.61
C THR A 48 -8.48 5.38 -10.24
N PRO A 49 -7.32 5.68 -10.83
CA PRO A 49 -6.08 4.99 -10.48
C PRO A 49 -5.75 5.23 -9.00
N ASN A 50 -5.45 4.15 -8.26
CA ASN A 50 -5.21 4.22 -6.82
C ASN A 50 -3.72 4.39 -6.51
N LEU A 51 -3.26 5.64 -6.42
CA LEU A 51 -1.88 5.99 -6.09
C LEU A 51 -1.52 5.60 -4.67
N VAL A 52 -2.48 5.66 -3.73
CA VAL A 52 -2.23 5.34 -2.32
C VAL A 52 -1.91 3.86 -2.16
N VAL A 53 -2.67 2.97 -2.83
CA VAL A 53 -2.36 1.53 -2.83
C VAL A 53 -0.96 1.26 -3.37
N ALA A 54 -0.59 1.90 -4.49
CA ALA A 54 0.74 1.74 -5.07
C ALA A 54 1.86 2.20 -4.10
N THR A 55 1.63 3.30 -3.37
CA THR A 55 2.60 3.77 -2.36
C THR A 55 2.65 2.87 -1.13
N VAL A 56 1.52 2.33 -0.65
CA VAL A 56 1.49 1.35 0.45
C VAL A 56 2.30 0.11 0.09
N VAL A 57 2.09 -0.44 -1.11
CA VAL A 57 2.86 -1.60 -1.60
C VAL A 57 4.35 -1.27 -1.70
N ALA A 58 4.69 -0.11 -2.27
CA ALA A 58 6.08 0.32 -2.40
C ALA A 58 6.74 0.47 -1.02
N VAL A 59 6.13 1.19 -0.08
CA VAL A 59 6.67 1.36 1.28
C VAL A 59 6.81 0.02 1.98
N ALA A 60 5.83 -0.86 1.89
CA ALA A 60 5.87 -2.20 2.47
C ALA A 60 7.02 -3.04 1.89
N ALA A 61 7.25 -2.95 0.57
CA ALA A 61 8.34 -3.64 -0.12
C ALA A 61 9.74 -3.19 0.35
N PHE A 62 9.90 -1.90 0.68
CA PHE A 62 11.20 -1.37 1.12
C PHE A 62 11.41 -1.43 2.64
N ARG A 63 10.35 -1.42 3.44
CA ARG A 63 10.42 -1.28 4.90
C ARG A 63 9.90 -2.49 5.68
N GLY A 64 9.30 -3.46 4.99
CA GLY A 64 8.81 -4.69 5.58
C GLY A 64 7.41 -4.59 6.19
N VAL A 65 7.00 -5.68 6.85
CA VAL A 65 5.61 -5.93 7.30
C VAL A 65 5.08 -4.86 8.24
N VAL A 66 5.82 -4.57 9.31
CA VAL A 66 5.34 -3.69 10.39
C VAL A 66 5.16 -2.25 9.88
N VAL A 67 6.17 -1.73 9.18
CA VAL A 67 6.10 -0.38 8.62
C VAL A 67 5.04 -0.30 7.54
N GLY A 68 4.93 -1.33 6.69
CA GLY A 68 3.90 -1.42 5.66
C GLY A 68 2.48 -1.41 6.23
N ALA A 69 2.24 -2.18 7.32
CA ALA A 69 0.95 -2.23 8.00
C ALA A 69 0.57 -0.89 8.65
N ILE A 70 1.51 -0.28 9.40
CA ILE A 70 1.28 1.03 10.05
C ILE A 70 1.05 2.11 8.99
N PHE A 71 1.84 2.11 7.92
CA PHE A 71 1.68 3.05 6.82
C PHE A 71 0.35 2.86 6.11
N GLY A 72 -0.05 1.60 5.84
CA GLY A 72 -1.34 1.26 5.26
C GLY A 72 -2.51 1.74 6.12
N PHE A 73 -2.44 1.52 7.44
CA PHE A 73 -3.45 2.01 8.38
C PHE A 73 -3.60 3.53 8.32
N THR A 74 -2.49 4.24 8.46
CA THR A 74 -2.51 5.71 8.48
C THR A 74 -2.97 6.29 7.15
N ALA A 75 -2.50 5.74 6.03
CA ALA A 75 -2.90 6.18 4.69
C ALA A 75 -4.38 5.89 4.41
N GLY A 76 -4.87 4.70 4.79
CA GLY A 76 -6.28 4.33 4.64
C GLY A 76 -7.20 5.22 5.46
N LEU A 77 -6.85 5.45 6.73
CA LEU A 77 -7.62 6.32 7.61
C LEU A 77 -7.65 7.77 7.09
N LEU A 78 -6.51 8.29 6.60
CA LEU A 78 -6.46 9.62 6.01
C LEU A 78 -7.33 9.75 4.76
N VAL A 79 -7.34 8.74 3.88
CA VAL A 79 -8.22 8.74 2.71
C VAL A 79 -9.68 8.77 3.14
N GLU A 80 -10.08 7.96 4.13
CA GLU A 80 -11.46 7.94 4.63
C GLU A 80 -11.87 9.26 5.27
N LEU A 81 -10.98 9.89 6.04
CA LEU A 81 -11.25 11.20 6.67
C LEU A 81 -11.38 12.34 5.65
N LEU A 82 -10.70 12.22 4.51
CA LEU A 82 -10.73 13.24 3.46
C LEU A 82 -11.79 12.98 2.38
N SER A 83 -12.34 11.78 2.33
CA SER A 83 -13.37 11.37 1.37
C SER A 83 -14.73 11.36 2.06
N PRO A 84 -15.78 11.95 1.48
CA PRO A 84 -17.12 11.83 2.03
C PRO A 84 -17.59 10.37 1.93
N GLY A 85 -17.78 9.71 3.07
CA GLY A 85 -18.26 8.33 3.16
C GLY A 85 -18.70 7.98 4.58
N ASP A 86 -19.68 7.09 4.69
CA ASP A 86 -20.30 6.71 5.98
C ASP A 86 -19.54 5.59 6.71
N THR A 87 -18.37 5.18 6.20
CA THR A 87 -17.67 3.99 6.70
C THR A 87 -16.25 4.30 7.10
N LEU A 88 -16.03 4.64 8.36
CA LEU A 88 -14.69 4.80 8.92
C LEU A 88 -14.07 3.44 9.26
N GLY A 89 -12.81 3.24 8.87
CA GLY A 89 -12.00 2.08 9.21
C GLY A 89 -12.02 0.94 8.19
N VAL A 90 -12.97 0.90 7.26
CA VAL A 90 -13.10 -0.19 6.28
C VAL A 90 -11.92 -0.19 5.31
N LEU A 91 -11.56 0.98 4.77
CA LEU A 91 -10.43 1.13 3.87
C LEU A 91 -9.10 1.01 4.61
N ALA A 92 -9.05 1.53 5.85
CA ALA A 92 -7.87 1.39 6.71
C ALA A 92 -7.53 -0.09 6.96
N ILE A 93 -8.52 -0.96 7.24
CA ILE A 93 -8.32 -2.41 7.41
C ILE A 93 -7.78 -3.03 6.11
N ALA A 94 -8.35 -2.69 4.95
CA ALA A 94 -7.88 -3.19 3.67
C ALA A 94 -6.40 -2.81 3.43
N TYR A 95 -6.02 -1.58 3.71
CA TYR A 95 -4.66 -1.10 3.49
C TYR A 95 -3.66 -1.67 4.50
N VAL A 96 -4.07 -1.94 5.74
CA VAL A 96 -3.26 -2.70 6.71
C VAL A 96 -2.98 -4.10 6.17
N ALA A 97 -4.01 -4.80 5.71
CA ALA A 97 -3.86 -6.14 5.16
C ALA A 97 -2.93 -6.16 3.95
N ILE A 98 -3.10 -5.21 3.01
CA ILE A 98 -2.23 -5.05 1.84
C ILE A 98 -0.79 -4.76 2.27
N GLY A 99 -0.58 -3.80 3.17
CA GLY A 99 0.75 -3.42 3.66
C GLY A 99 1.47 -4.57 4.37
N ALA A 100 0.76 -5.29 5.23
CA ALA A 100 1.29 -6.47 5.93
C ALA A 100 1.61 -7.61 4.94
N TRP A 101 0.71 -7.90 4.03
CA TRP A 101 0.87 -8.96 3.04
C TRP A 101 2.04 -8.67 2.09
N CYS A 102 2.08 -7.49 1.48
CA CYS A 102 3.18 -7.10 0.60
C CYS A 102 4.52 -7.03 1.33
N GLY A 103 4.53 -6.54 2.56
CA GLY A 103 5.74 -6.50 3.39
C GLY A 103 6.27 -7.90 3.73
N ARG A 104 5.39 -8.90 3.86
CA ARG A 104 5.77 -10.30 4.07
C ARG A 104 6.46 -10.90 2.84
N PHE A 105 5.99 -10.61 1.64
CA PHE A 105 6.67 -11.00 0.41
C PHE A 105 8.03 -10.33 0.26
N ALA A 106 8.15 -9.09 0.73
CA ALA A 106 9.41 -8.36 0.70
C ALA A 106 10.45 -8.87 1.71
N SER A 107 10.04 -9.61 2.71
CA SER A 107 10.92 -10.19 3.73
C SER A 107 11.58 -11.52 3.28
N GLY A 108 11.35 -11.94 2.04
CA GLY A 108 12.01 -13.08 1.43
C GLY A 108 13.50 -12.80 1.15
N SER A 109 14.27 -13.86 0.90
CA SER A 109 15.73 -13.82 0.67
C SER A 109 16.16 -13.11 -0.61
N GLU A 110 15.24 -12.81 -1.53
CA GLU A 110 15.57 -12.13 -2.79
C GLU A 110 14.96 -10.72 -2.85
N PRO A 111 15.70 -9.74 -3.37
CA PRO A 111 15.19 -8.40 -3.57
C PRO A 111 14.03 -8.43 -4.55
N ILE A 112 12.91 -7.76 -4.20
CA ILE A 112 11.73 -7.68 -5.06
C ILE A 112 12.10 -7.00 -6.37
N GLY A 113 11.97 -7.75 -7.47
CA GLY A 113 12.12 -7.25 -8.83
C GLY A 113 10.99 -6.27 -9.20
N ARG A 114 11.22 -5.46 -10.23
CA ARG A 114 10.20 -4.51 -10.73
C ARG A 114 8.91 -5.20 -11.16
N VAL A 115 9.02 -6.38 -11.78
CA VAL A 115 7.87 -7.16 -12.23
C VAL A 115 7.03 -7.62 -11.05
N THR A 116 7.66 -8.17 -10.03
CA THR A 116 6.98 -8.61 -8.79
C THR A 116 6.30 -7.44 -8.09
N ALA A 117 6.95 -6.27 -8.05
CA ALA A 117 6.37 -5.07 -7.49
C ALA A 117 5.10 -4.63 -8.24
N VAL A 118 5.13 -4.64 -9.58
CA VAL A 118 3.95 -4.32 -10.41
C VAL A 118 2.83 -5.33 -10.16
N LEU A 119 3.13 -6.63 -10.11
CA LEU A 119 2.14 -7.68 -9.84
C LEU A 119 1.50 -7.51 -8.46
N LEU A 120 2.29 -7.16 -7.44
CA LEU A 120 1.76 -6.87 -6.09
C LEU A 120 0.84 -5.65 -6.09
N VAL A 121 1.18 -4.59 -6.83
CA VAL A 121 0.31 -3.41 -6.95
C VAL A 121 -0.98 -3.76 -7.68
N VAL A 122 -0.92 -4.55 -8.76
CA VAL A 122 -2.11 -5.03 -9.50
C VAL A 122 -3.02 -5.86 -8.59
N ALA A 123 -2.46 -6.81 -7.85
CA ALA A 123 -3.22 -7.63 -6.91
C ALA A 123 -3.86 -6.80 -5.80
N ALA A 124 -3.11 -5.85 -5.23
CA ALA A 124 -3.60 -4.94 -4.21
C ALA A 124 -4.71 -4.01 -4.75
N ALA A 125 -4.56 -3.51 -5.97
CA ALA A 125 -5.56 -2.66 -6.63
C ALA A 125 -6.87 -3.40 -6.90
N ALA A 126 -6.82 -4.69 -7.19
CA ALA A 126 -8.01 -5.52 -7.32
C ALA A 126 -8.68 -5.80 -5.97
N LEU A 127 -7.88 -5.99 -4.92
CA LEU A 127 -8.38 -6.37 -3.59
C LEU A 127 -9.22 -5.26 -2.95
N VAL A 128 -8.86 -3.99 -3.15
CA VAL A 128 -9.57 -2.84 -2.54
C VAL A 128 -11.03 -2.76 -2.97
N PRO A 129 -11.38 -2.70 -4.28
CA PRO A 129 -12.78 -2.63 -4.67
C PRO A 129 -13.56 -3.91 -4.34
N ILE A 130 -12.91 -5.08 -4.36
CA ILE A 130 -13.53 -6.33 -3.93
C ILE A 130 -13.91 -6.24 -2.44
N TRP A 131 -12.99 -5.77 -1.59
CA TRP A 131 -13.25 -5.59 -0.17
C TRP A 131 -14.38 -4.61 0.10
N LEU A 132 -14.32 -3.41 -0.51
CA LEU A 132 -15.36 -2.39 -0.37
C LEU A 132 -16.71 -2.87 -0.88
N GLY A 133 -16.71 -3.55 -2.03
CA GLY A 133 -17.93 -4.15 -2.60
C GLY A 133 -18.52 -5.23 -1.69
N THR A 134 -17.68 -6.07 -1.08
CA THR A 134 -18.13 -7.10 -0.14
C THR A 134 -18.77 -6.47 1.11
N VAL A 135 -18.15 -5.44 1.67
CA VAL A 135 -18.72 -4.71 2.82
C VAL A 135 -20.02 -4.02 2.44
N GLY A 136 -20.10 -3.41 1.25
CA GLY A 136 -21.33 -2.80 0.73
C GLY A 136 -22.47 -3.84 0.57
N LEU A 137 -22.17 -5.01 0.03
CA LEU A 137 -23.13 -6.10 -0.11
C LEU A 137 -23.65 -6.59 1.24
N LEU A 138 -22.75 -6.71 2.24
CA LEU A 138 -23.16 -7.12 3.60
C LEU A 138 -24.07 -6.09 4.29
N ARG A 139 -23.98 -4.81 3.88
CA ARG A 139 -24.86 -3.74 4.36
C ARG A 139 -26.17 -3.63 3.56
N GLY A 140 -26.31 -4.39 2.49
CA GLY A 140 -27.46 -4.29 1.59
C GLY A 140 -27.40 -3.08 0.65
N GLU A 141 -26.31 -2.37 0.58
CA GLU A 141 -26.12 -1.14 -0.22
C GLU A 141 -25.08 -1.35 -1.35
N GLY A 142 -24.59 -2.57 -1.53
CA GLY A 142 -23.55 -2.88 -2.51
C GLY A 142 -24.05 -2.85 -3.95
N PRO A 143 -23.19 -2.45 -4.91
CA PRO A 143 -23.52 -2.53 -6.32
C PRO A 143 -23.66 -4.00 -6.77
N PRO A 144 -24.40 -4.28 -7.85
CA PRO A 144 -24.45 -5.61 -8.43
C PRO A 144 -23.04 -6.13 -8.73
N VAL A 145 -22.80 -7.43 -8.49
CA VAL A 145 -21.46 -8.04 -8.65
C VAL A 145 -20.89 -7.82 -10.05
N GLY A 146 -21.74 -7.87 -11.10
CA GLY A 146 -21.31 -7.59 -12.47
C GLY A 146 -20.82 -6.16 -12.68
N TYR A 147 -21.45 -5.19 -12.04
CA TYR A 147 -21.00 -3.79 -12.07
C TYR A 147 -19.68 -3.62 -11.30
N LEU A 148 -19.56 -4.23 -10.12
CA LEU A 148 -18.34 -4.20 -9.32
C LEU A 148 -17.14 -4.72 -10.12
N LEU A 149 -17.28 -5.87 -10.76
CA LEU A 149 -16.20 -6.48 -11.52
C LEU A 149 -15.87 -5.68 -12.79
N GLY A 150 -16.89 -5.33 -13.59
CA GLY A 150 -16.68 -4.69 -14.88
C GLY A 150 -16.26 -3.24 -14.80
N HIS A 151 -16.81 -2.46 -13.87
CA HIS A 151 -16.63 -1.01 -13.82
C HIS A 151 -15.66 -0.54 -12.74
N LEU A 152 -15.38 -1.35 -11.72
CA LEU A 152 -14.46 -0.98 -10.63
C LEU A 152 -13.18 -1.82 -10.66
N VAL A 153 -13.28 -3.16 -10.67
CA VAL A 153 -12.10 -4.03 -10.54
C VAL A 153 -11.25 -4.02 -11.81
N ILE A 154 -11.85 -4.28 -12.98
CA ILE A 154 -11.09 -4.39 -14.23
C ILE A 154 -10.35 -3.09 -14.57
N PRO A 155 -10.97 -1.90 -14.56
CA PRO A 155 -10.25 -0.67 -14.84
C PRO A 155 -9.15 -0.35 -13.84
N GLN A 156 -9.34 -0.66 -12.55
CA GLN A 156 -8.28 -0.49 -11.55
C GLN A 156 -7.08 -1.40 -11.82
N ILE A 157 -7.31 -2.65 -12.22
CA ILE A 157 -6.24 -3.58 -12.61
C ILE A 157 -5.43 -3.02 -13.79
N VAL A 158 -6.13 -2.48 -14.81
CA VAL A 158 -5.49 -1.91 -16.00
C VAL A 158 -4.69 -0.64 -15.68
N LEU A 159 -5.20 0.20 -14.78
CA LEU A 159 -4.54 1.46 -14.37
C LEU A 159 -3.45 1.26 -13.31
N ALA A 160 -3.46 0.15 -12.58
CA ALA A 160 -2.51 -0.12 -11.49
C ALA A 160 -1.04 -0.06 -11.91
N PRO A 161 -0.60 -0.62 -13.07
CA PRO A 161 0.79 -0.52 -13.51
C PRO A 161 1.25 0.92 -13.73
N LEU A 162 0.35 1.81 -14.18
CA LEU A 162 0.67 3.22 -14.41
C LEU A 162 1.05 3.92 -13.10
N MET A 163 0.39 3.56 -11.99
CA MET A 163 0.69 4.12 -10.66
C MET A 163 1.85 3.38 -9.97
N ALA A 164 2.07 2.12 -10.29
CA ALA A 164 3.14 1.31 -9.72
C ALA A 164 4.53 1.88 -10.03
N LEU A 165 4.76 2.30 -11.26
CA LEU A 165 6.06 2.80 -11.72
C LEU A 165 6.52 4.07 -10.98
N PRO A 166 5.74 5.17 -10.93
CA PRO A 166 6.13 6.37 -10.20
C PRO A 166 6.22 6.14 -8.70
N ALA A 167 5.31 5.35 -8.10
CA ALA A 167 5.37 5.00 -6.69
C ALA A 167 6.65 4.21 -6.34
N TRP A 168 7.00 3.23 -7.15
CA TRP A 168 8.24 2.46 -6.99
C TRP A 168 9.49 3.31 -7.17
N TRP A 169 9.51 4.17 -8.18
CA TRP A 169 10.64 5.08 -8.42
C TRP A 169 10.84 6.07 -7.26
N ALA A 170 9.75 6.68 -6.78
CA ALA A 170 9.78 7.57 -5.63
C ALA A 170 10.26 6.85 -4.36
N ALA A 171 9.72 5.66 -4.08
CA ALA A 171 10.13 4.84 -2.94
C ALA A 171 11.63 4.49 -3.03
N ARG A 172 12.10 4.06 -4.20
CA ARG A 172 13.51 3.72 -4.40
C ARG A 172 14.44 4.92 -4.22
N ARG A 173 14.03 6.10 -4.67
CA ARG A 173 14.82 7.34 -4.51
C ARG A 173 14.89 7.83 -3.07
N LEU A 174 13.78 7.72 -2.35
CA LEU A 174 13.62 8.32 -1.02
C LEU A 174 13.91 7.33 0.11
N LEU A 175 13.68 6.04 -0.10
CA LEU A 175 13.87 5.01 0.92
C LEU A 175 15.20 4.23 0.75
N GLY A 176 15.91 4.42 -0.36
CA GLY A 176 17.15 3.69 -0.67
C GLY A 176 16.89 2.30 -1.25
N ALA A 177 17.91 1.45 -1.30
CA ALA A 177 17.78 0.06 -1.73
C ALA A 177 16.91 -0.76 -0.77
N PRO A 178 16.16 -1.77 -1.26
CA PRO A 178 15.48 -2.73 -0.40
C PRO A 178 16.48 -3.35 0.59
N ARG A 179 16.02 -3.64 1.81
CA ARG A 179 16.89 -4.28 2.82
C ARG A 179 17.40 -5.61 2.26
N GLU A 180 18.70 -5.72 2.12
CA GLU A 180 19.35 -7.01 1.99
C GLU A 180 19.23 -7.70 3.35
N VAL A 181 18.62 -8.88 3.38
CA VAL A 181 18.62 -9.73 4.58
C VAL A 181 20.05 -10.20 4.75
N GLU A 182 20.71 -9.75 5.81
CA GLU A 182 22.07 -10.22 6.11
C GLU A 182 22.08 -11.76 6.26
N PRO A 183 22.94 -12.46 5.50
CA PRO A 183 22.92 -13.93 5.43
C PRO A 183 23.16 -14.65 6.76
N TRP A 184 23.68 -13.96 7.77
CA TRP A 184 24.01 -14.52 9.09
C TRP A 184 22.81 -14.73 10.02
N LEU A 185 21.63 -14.30 9.63
CA LEU A 185 20.42 -14.47 10.47
C LEU A 185 19.59 -15.70 10.10
N VAL A 186 20.07 -16.54 9.17
CA VAL A 186 19.44 -17.83 8.88
C VAL A 186 20.04 -18.85 9.85
N PRO A 187 19.32 -19.32 10.88
CA PRO A 187 19.76 -20.43 11.69
C PRO A 187 19.81 -21.69 10.82
N THR A 188 20.97 -22.26 10.67
CA THR A 188 21.22 -23.61 10.08
C THR A 188 20.59 -24.68 10.95
#